data_47212f58f96917f63af9ce7b3101bf0d
#
_entry.id   47212f58f96917f63af9ce7b3101bf0d
#
_cell.length_a   1.000
_cell.length_b   1.000
_cell.length_c   1.000
_cell.angle_alpha   90.00
_cell.angle_beta   90.00
_cell.angle_gamma   90.00
#
_symmetry.space_group_name_H-M   'P 1'
#
loop_
_entity.id
_entity.type
_entity.pdbx_description
1 polymer ?
#
loop_
_entity_poly.entity_id
_entity_poly.type
_entity_poly.pdbx_seq_one_letter_code
_entity_poly.pdbx_strand_id
1 'polypeptide(L)'
;DDWWEKGQDLYSLDRLRAEGFELIEGEPQRGDMVLMQIRSPVPNHAGVYLGDGKMLHHMHGRLSETVVYGGMWAERTRYLVRHKEAGHD
;
A
#
# COMPACT_ATOMS: atom_id res chain seq x y z
N ASP A 1 15.69 -10.75 1.50
CA ASP A 1 15.86 -11.10 0.11
C ASP A 1 15.26 -10.02 -0.79
N ASP A 2 15.99 -9.65 -1.81
CA ASP A 2 15.60 -8.53 -2.66
C ASP A 2 14.72 -8.97 -3.82
N TRP A 3 13.59 -9.54 -3.47
CA TRP A 3 12.64 -10.06 -4.45
C TRP A 3 12.24 -9.01 -5.51
N TRP A 4 12.14 -7.77 -5.10
CA TRP A 4 11.75 -6.70 -6.02
C TRP A 4 12.83 -6.38 -7.05
N GLU A 5 14.08 -6.65 -6.74
CA GLU A 5 15.17 -6.47 -7.70
C GLU A 5 15.11 -7.50 -8.81
N LYS A 6 14.48 -8.61 -8.55
CA LYS A 6 14.34 -9.69 -9.52
C LYS A 6 13.07 -9.54 -10.35
N GLY A 7 12.35 -8.44 -10.17
CA GLY A 7 11.13 -8.20 -10.91
C GLY A 7 9.91 -8.93 -10.38
N GLN A 8 10.01 -9.54 -9.21
CA GLN A 8 8.86 -10.19 -8.60
C GLN A 8 7.88 -9.15 -8.09
N ASP A 9 6.62 -9.33 -8.39
CA ASP A 9 5.56 -8.43 -7.96
C ASP A 9 4.71 -9.10 -6.89
N LEU A 10 5.13 -8.94 -5.63
CA LEU A 10 4.39 -9.50 -4.50
C LEU A 10 3.07 -8.78 -4.26
N TYR A 11 2.92 -7.59 -4.83
CA TYR A 11 1.71 -6.80 -4.69
C TYR A 11 0.94 -6.74 -6.00
N SER A 12 0.98 -7.81 -6.79
CA SER A 12 0.22 -7.84 -8.02
C SER A 12 -1.28 -7.82 -7.71
N LEU A 13 -2.05 -7.16 -8.57
CA LEU A 13 -3.49 -7.07 -8.37
C LEU A 13 -4.16 -8.43 -8.39
N ASP A 14 -3.70 -9.33 -9.27
CA ASP A 14 -4.28 -10.68 -9.33
C ASP A 14 -4.12 -11.42 -8.02
N ARG A 15 -2.93 -11.32 -7.44
CA ARG A 15 -2.65 -11.97 -6.16
C ARG A 15 -3.47 -11.36 -5.04
N LEU A 16 -3.56 -10.04 -4.99
CA LEU A 16 -4.33 -9.36 -3.97
C LEU A 16 -5.82 -9.67 -4.09
N ARG A 17 -6.33 -9.74 -5.31
CA ARG A 17 -7.73 -10.10 -5.52
C ARG A 17 -8.01 -11.53 -5.05
N ALA A 18 -7.07 -12.44 -5.28
CA ALA A 18 -7.21 -13.81 -4.81
C ALA A 18 -7.28 -13.88 -3.28
N GLU A 19 -6.69 -12.92 -2.59
CA GLU A 19 -6.70 -12.85 -1.14
C GLU A 19 -7.84 -12.00 -0.60
N GLY A 20 -8.73 -11.51 -1.44
CA GLY A 20 -9.91 -10.80 -1.02
C GLY A 20 -9.81 -9.27 -1.05
N PHE A 21 -8.77 -8.74 -1.66
CA PHE A 21 -8.64 -7.30 -1.80
C PHE A 21 -9.27 -6.82 -3.10
N GLU A 22 -9.76 -5.61 -3.08
CA GLU A 22 -10.34 -4.96 -4.25
C GLU A 22 -9.63 -3.64 -4.49
N LEU A 23 -9.39 -3.34 -5.77
CA LEU A 23 -8.85 -2.05 -6.16
C LEU A 23 -9.91 -0.99 -5.89
N ILE A 24 -9.50 0.12 -5.28
CA ILE A 24 -10.42 1.23 -5.05
C ILE A 24 -9.92 2.47 -5.75
N GLU A 25 -10.84 3.35 -6.07
CA GLU A 25 -10.55 4.64 -6.67
C GLU A 25 -10.97 5.75 -5.70
N GLY A 26 -10.36 6.92 -5.90
CA GLY A 26 -10.65 8.05 -5.04
C GLY A 26 -9.76 8.05 -3.81
N GLU A 27 -10.26 8.64 -2.75
CA GLU A 27 -9.46 8.80 -1.55
C GLU A 27 -9.52 7.56 -0.68
N PRO A 28 -8.40 7.25 -0.01
CA PRO A 28 -8.36 6.09 0.88
C PRO A 28 -9.21 6.31 2.11
N GLN A 29 -9.67 5.20 2.68
CA GLN A 29 -10.38 5.19 3.95
C GLN A 29 -9.54 4.42 4.95
N ARG A 30 -9.80 4.66 6.22
CA ARG A 30 -9.10 3.98 7.30
C ARG A 30 -9.09 2.46 7.08
N GLY A 31 -7.92 1.88 7.16
CA GLY A 31 -7.75 0.44 6.95
C GLY A 31 -7.39 0.05 5.53
N ASP A 32 -7.48 0.98 4.58
CA ASP A 32 -7.07 0.68 3.21
C ASP A 32 -5.56 0.52 3.12
N MET A 33 -5.14 -0.36 2.22
CA MET A 33 -3.72 -0.56 1.97
C MET A 33 -3.27 0.34 0.82
N VAL A 34 -2.17 1.03 1.05
CA VAL A 34 -1.54 1.91 0.07
C VAL A 34 -0.34 1.18 -0.50
N LEU A 35 -0.37 0.90 -1.80
CA LEU A 35 0.73 0.21 -2.47
C LEU A 35 1.54 1.22 -3.25
N MET A 36 2.82 1.31 -2.92
CA MET A 36 3.71 2.33 -3.46
C MET A 36 4.82 1.71 -4.28
N GLN A 37 5.30 2.49 -5.24
CA GLN A 37 6.42 2.09 -6.08
C GLN A 37 7.55 3.08 -5.84
N ILE A 38 8.60 2.60 -5.20
CA ILE A 38 9.72 3.44 -4.80
C ILE A 38 10.98 2.84 -5.40
N ARG A 39 11.52 3.53 -6.40
CA ARG A 39 12.75 3.13 -7.09
C ARG A 39 12.73 1.66 -7.52
N SER A 40 11.60 1.23 -8.05
CA SER A 40 11.39 -0.16 -8.43
C SER A 40 10.49 -0.20 -9.66
N PRO A 41 10.66 -1.19 -10.56
CA PRO A 41 9.75 -1.35 -11.71
C PRO A 41 8.37 -1.87 -11.32
N VAL A 42 8.23 -2.33 -10.07
CA VAL A 42 6.94 -2.85 -9.58
C VAL A 42 6.68 -2.29 -8.19
N PRO A 43 5.41 -2.30 -7.72
CA PRO A 43 5.13 -1.90 -6.34
C PRO A 43 5.94 -2.71 -5.35
N ASN A 44 6.65 -2.02 -4.47
CA ASN A 44 7.59 -2.65 -3.56
C ASN A 44 7.44 -2.19 -2.11
N HIS A 45 6.48 -1.34 -1.84
CA HIS A 45 6.30 -0.79 -0.49
C HIS A 45 4.82 -0.65 -0.20
N ALA A 46 4.45 -0.91 1.03
CA ALA A 46 3.04 -0.85 1.43
C ALA A 46 2.88 -0.09 2.73
N GLY A 47 1.74 0.57 2.86
CA GLY A 47 1.34 1.21 4.10
C GLY A 47 -0.13 0.97 4.34
N VAL A 48 -0.58 1.34 5.52
CA VAL A 48 -1.99 1.27 5.90
C VAL A 48 -2.48 2.68 6.20
N TYR A 49 -3.56 3.06 5.55
CA TYR A 49 -4.13 4.38 5.80
C TYR A 49 -4.86 4.36 7.14
N LEU A 50 -4.52 5.30 8.02
CA LEU A 50 -5.07 5.34 9.38
C LEU A 50 -6.27 6.28 9.51
N GLY A 51 -6.60 7.00 8.46
CA GLY A 51 -7.58 8.06 8.53
C GLY A 51 -6.91 9.40 8.82
N ASP A 52 -7.66 10.47 8.69
CA ASP A 52 -7.17 11.84 8.98
C ASP A 52 -5.87 12.20 8.27
N GLY A 53 -5.67 11.67 7.07
CA GLY A 53 -4.50 11.98 6.28
C GLY A 53 -3.21 11.35 6.78
N LYS A 54 -3.29 10.29 7.56
CA LYS A 54 -2.10 9.64 8.12
C LYS A 54 -1.97 8.21 7.60
N MET A 55 -0.73 7.78 7.46
CA MET A 55 -0.41 6.44 6.98
C MET A 55 0.64 5.81 7.88
N LEU A 56 0.43 4.54 8.22
CA LEU A 56 1.42 3.73 8.93
C LEU A 56 2.18 2.91 7.89
N HIS A 57 3.50 2.98 7.91
CA HIS A 57 4.29 2.15 7.02
C HIS A 57 5.53 1.64 7.72
N HIS A 58 6.08 0.56 7.17
CA HIS A 58 7.24 -0.08 7.73
C HIS A 58 8.46 0.29 6.90
N MET A 59 9.45 0.88 7.54
CA MET A 59 10.71 1.26 6.90
C MET A 59 11.68 0.10 6.96
N HIS A 60 12.41 -0.11 5.87
CA HIS A 60 13.43 -1.15 5.84
C HIS A 60 14.44 -0.93 6.97
N GLY A 61 14.66 -1.95 7.80
CA GLY A 61 15.60 -1.89 8.90
C GLY A 61 15.18 -1.00 10.05
N ARG A 62 13.92 -0.57 10.08
CA ARG A 62 13.41 0.32 11.12
C ARG A 62 12.05 -0.15 11.59
N LEU A 63 11.63 0.41 12.71
CA LEU A 63 10.28 0.19 13.19
C LEU A 63 9.28 0.91 12.28
N SER A 64 8.03 0.47 12.34
CA SER A 64 6.96 1.15 11.62
C SER A 64 6.84 2.60 12.10
N GLU A 65 6.46 3.48 11.19
CA GLU A 65 6.23 4.86 11.57
C GLU A 65 4.97 5.39 10.92
N THR A 66 4.38 6.38 11.58
CA THR A 66 3.22 7.08 11.08
C THR A 66 3.67 8.38 10.42
N VAL A 67 3.21 8.58 9.20
CA VAL A 67 3.55 9.80 8.43
C VAL A 67 2.27 10.43 7.89
N VAL A 68 2.37 11.69 7.51
CA VAL A 68 1.27 12.34 6.78
C VAL A 68 1.24 11.76 5.38
N TYR A 69 0.07 11.25 4.98
CA TYR A 69 -0.09 10.72 3.64
C TYR A 69 -0.37 11.87 2.68
N GLY A 70 0.59 12.17 1.85
CA GLY A 70 0.50 13.28 0.90
C GLY A 70 1.87 13.47 0.27
N GLY A 71 2.00 14.50 -0.55
CA GLY A 71 3.28 14.82 -1.19
C GLY A 71 3.94 13.62 -1.83
N MET A 72 5.16 13.33 -1.41
CA MET A 72 5.94 12.24 -1.98
C MET A 72 5.23 10.88 -1.86
N TRP A 73 4.61 10.61 -0.72
CA TRP A 73 3.96 9.33 -0.52
C TRP A 73 2.78 9.14 -1.47
N ALA A 74 1.98 10.17 -1.64
CA ALA A 74 0.86 10.12 -2.57
C ALA A 74 1.33 9.99 -4.01
N GLU A 75 2.41 10.67 -4.37
CA GLU A 75 2.96 10.60 -5.72
C GLU A 75 3.51 9.21 -6.04
N ARG A 76 3.99 8.49 -5.04
CA ARG A 76 4.54 7.15 -5.20
C ARG A 76 3.48 6.07 -5.10
N THR A 77 2.26 6.42 -4.76
CA THR A 77 1.16 5.46 -4.66
C THR A 77 0.78 4.97 -6.04
N ARG A 78 0.81 3.68 -6.20
CA ARG A 78 0.42 3.03 -7.45
C ARG A 78 -1.00 2.51 -7.39
N TYR A 79 -1.38 1.90 -6.26
CA TYR A 79 -2.70 1.35 -6.07
C TYR A 79 -3.18 1.58 -4.65
N LEU A 80 -4.48 1.71 -4.51
CA LEU A 80 -5.16 1.64 -3.22
C LEU A 80 -6.05 0.41 -3.27
N VAL A 81 -5.96 -0.43 -2.25
CA VAL A 81 -6.79 -1.64 -2.20
C VAL A 81 -7.45 -1.75 -0.85
N ARG A 82 -8.62 -2.40 -0.84
CA ARG A 82 -9.41 -2.58 0.37
C ARG A 82 -9.80 -4.04 0.46
N HIS A 83 -9.64 -4.63 1.63
CA HIS A 83 -10.12 -5.99 1.83
C HIS A 83 -11.64 -5.97 1.86
N LYS A 84 -12.26 -6.93 1.20
CA LYS A 84 -13.72 -6.95 1.07
C LYS A 84 -14.44 -7.04 2.42
N GLU A 85 -13.76 -7.46 3.46
CA GLU A 85 -14.33 -7.52 4.80
C GLU A 85 -14.06 -6.27 5.63
N ALA A 86 -13.21 -5.38 5.16
CA ALA A 86 -12.76 -4.24 5.96
C ALA A 86 -13.78 -3.11 6.06
N GLY A 87 -14.77 -3.09 5.23
CA GLY A 87 -15.75 -2.01 5.19
C GLY A 87 -17.04 -2.30 5.91
N HIS A 88 -17.07 -3.29 6.76
CA HIS A 88 -18.32 -3.75 7.40
C HIS A 88 -18.55 -3.21 8.80
N ASP A 89 -17.86 -2.19 9.17
CA ASP A 89 -18.03 -1.58 10.49
C ASP A 89 -19.30 -0.73 10.56
#